data_dbaae28282af52cc86ebc94107bfeffb
#
_entry.id   dbaae28282af52cc86ebc94107bfeffb
#
_cell.length_a   1.000
_cell.length_b   1.000
_cell.length_c   1.000
_cell.angle_alpha   90.00
_cell.angle_beta   90.00
_cell.angle_gamma   90.00
#
_symmetry.space_group_name_H-M   'P 1'
#
loop_
_entity.id
_entity.type
_entity.pdbx_description
1 polymer ?
#
loop_
_entity_poly.entity_id
_entity_poly.type
_entity_poly.pdbx_seq_one_letter_code
_entity_poly.pdbx_strand_id
1 'polypeptide(L)'
;MSEKKEDQVALGRWEISGEIREAIVALQICKECYNKLSQKYDMEKAFVPDDEKHVVNFIFFVEVFYLKDIIVEKGVLNMTEKEKMEAGLWYDANNDQELIDQRLVCQDLCFELNQLKPSGEKRNEIIEKILGYFPENLVLLSPFTADYGKNIKLGKNVFVNINNYFMDGASIEIGDHVFIGPSCGFYTANHPLNYTRRNQGLEKALPIKVGNNCWFGANVSVMPGVTIGAGCVIAAGAVVTKNMPENSLIAGVPAKVIKTIEQ
;
A
#
# COMPACT_ATOMS: atom_id res chain seq x y z
N MET A 1 -29.30 25.34 -41.37
CA MET A 1 -28.02 26.07 -41.42
C MET A 1 -27.94 27.19 -40.37
N SER A 2 -28.54 27.02 -39.16
CA SER A 2 -28.54 28.05 -38.11
C SER A 2 -27.95 27.60 -36.75
N GLU A 3 -27.65 26.34 -36.57
CA GLU A 3 -27.16 25.83 -35.26
C GLU A 3 -25.63 25.89 -35.09
N LYS A 4 -24.86 26.18 -36.12
CA LYS A 4 -23.39 26.26 -36.02
C LYS A 4 -22.81 27.64 -35.66
N LYS A 5 -23.65 28.67 -35.52
CA LYS A 5 -23.17 30.03 -35.26
C LYS A 5 -23.21 30.45 -33.78
N GLU A 6 -23.99 29.79 -32.93
CA GLU A 6 -24.08 30.15 -31.50
C GLU A 6 -22.93 29.58 -30.67
N ASP A 7 -22.40 28.38 -31.02
CA ASP A 7 -21.28 27.78 -30.28
C ASP A 7 -19.94 28.48 -30.48
N GLN A 8 -19.76 29.22 -31.59
CA GLN A 8 -18.52 29.95 -31.86
C GLN A 8 -18.42 31.31 -31.13
N VAL A 9 -19.51 31.87 -30.65
CA VAL A 9 -19.53 33.19 -30.01
C VAL A 9 -19.18 33.07 -28.49
N ALA A 10 -19.47 31.92 -27.85
CA ALA A 10 -19.20 31.71 -26.44
C ALA A 10 -17.69 31.45 -26.14
N LEU A 11 -16.94 30.88 -27.09
CA LEU A 11 -15.54 30.53 -26.94
C LEU A 11 -14.55 31.68 -27.20
N GLY A 12 -15.02 32.80 -27.74
CA GLY A 12 -14.16 33.92 -28.18
C GLY A 12 -13.77 34.93 -27.09
N ARG A 13 -14.25 34.80 -25.85
CA ARG A 13 -14.07 35.82 -24.80
C ARG A 13 -13.10 35.46 -23.69
N TRP A 14 -12.52 34.26 -23.68
CA TRP A 14 -11.61 33.83 -22.62
C TRP A 14 -10.27 33.40 -23.22
N GLU A 15 -9.15 34.01 -22.81
CA GLU A 15 -7.82 33.45 -23.01
C GLU A 15 -7.70 32.20 -22.10
N ILE A 16 -8.14 31.07 -22.61
CA ILE A 16 -8.02 29.78 -21.95
C ILE A 16 -6.60 29.25 -22.25
N SER A 17 -5.84 28.90 -21.23
CA SER A 17 -4.50 28.29 -21.39
C SER A 17 -4.57 27.03 -22.28
N GLY A 18 -3.45 26.70 -22.96
CA GLY A 18 -3.41 25.54 -23.87
C GLY A 18 -3.86 24.24 -23.23
N GLU A 19 -3.58 24.06 -21.93
CA GLU A 19 -3.97 22.87 -21.15
C GLU A 19 -5.49 22.74 -20.98
N ILE A 20 -6.20 23.85 -20.83
CA ILE A 20 -7.67 23.84 -20.72
C ILE A 20 -8.31 23.57 -22.08
N ARG A 21 -7.69 24.00 -23.20
CA ARG A 21 -8.18 23.64 -24.54
C ARG A 21 -8.07 22.15 -24.82
N GLU A 22 -6.97 21.52 -24.42
CA GLU A 22 -6.79 20.07 -24.60
C GLU A 22 -7.78 19.29 -23.72
N ALA A 23 -8.08 19.77 -22.51
CA ALA A 23 -9.08 19.17 -21.62
C ALA A 23 -10.50 19.28 -22.20
N ILE A 24 -10.89 20.42 -22.82
CA ILE A 24 -12.20 20.60 -23.45
C ILE A 24 -12.34 19.71 -24.69
N VAL A 25 -11.27 19.53 -25.48
CA VAL A 25 -11.27 18.59 -26.62
C VAL A 25 -11.40 17.14 -26.13
N ALA A 26 -10.77 16.77 -25.01
CA ALA A 26 -10.90 15.45 -24.42
C ALA A 26 -12.33 15.17 -23.89
N LEU A 27 -13.02 16.17 -23.37
CA LEU A 27 -14.41 16.09 -22.93
C LEU A 27 -15.41 15.91 -24.09
N GLN A 28 -15.14 16.50 -25.25
CA GLN A 28 -16.00 16.33 -26.45
C GLN A 28 -15.93 14.90 -27.03
N ILE A 29 -14.88 14.14 -26.73
CA ILE A 29 -14.67 12.78 -27.24
C ILE A 29 -15.45 11.72 -26.45
N CYS A 30 -15.97 12.03 -25.25
CA CYS A 30 -16.60 11.03 -24.38
C CYS A 30 -18.11 11.26 -24.15
N LYS A 31 -18.89 11.23 -25.23
CA LYS A 31 -20.36 11.24 -25.16
C LYS A 31 -20.92 10.06 -24.35
N GLU A 32 -20.19 8.96 -24.29
CA GLU A 32 -20.52 7.75 -23.53
C GLU A 32 -20.36 7.95 -22.01
N CYS A 33 -19.39 8.74 -21.59
CA CYS A 33 -19.14 9.09 -20.19
C CYS A 33 -20.22 10.03 -19.64
N TYR A 34 -20.68 10.99 -20.45
CA TYR A 34 -21.79 11.88 -20.08
C TYR A 34 -23.07 11.09 -19.83
N ASN A 35 -23.37 10.10 -20.67
CA ASN A 35 -24.56 9.26 -20.53
C ASN A 35 -24.53 8.34 -19.30
N LYS A 36 -23.34 7.91 -18.86
CA LYS A 36 -23.16 7.11 -17.62
C LYS A 36 -23.34 7.97 -16.37
N LEU A 37 -22.92 9.22 -16.40
CA LEU A 37 -23.10 10.16 -15.29
C LEU A 37 -24.55 10.59 -15.12
N SER A 38 -25.24 10.90 -16.21
CA SER A 38 -26.66 11.28 -16.17
C SER A 38 -27.57 10.13 -15.70
N GLN A 39 -27.13 8.87 -15.87
CA GLN A 39 -27.85 7.71 -15.31
C GLN A 39 -27.56 7.49 -13.81
N LYS A 40 -26.43 7.95 -13.29
CA LYS A 40 -26.02 7.74 -11.90
C LYS A 40 -26.44 8.87 -10.96
N TYR A 41 -26.55 10.07 -11.50
CA TYR A 41 -26.95 11.28 -10.76
C TYR A 41 -28.10 11.95 -11.50
N ASP A 42 -29.20 12.23 -10.79
CA ASP A 42 -30.35 12.96 -11.30
C ASP A 42 -29.96 14.45 -11.51
N MET A 43 -29.21 14.69 -12.60
CA MET A 43 -28.59 15.98 -12.93
C MET A 43 -29.63 17.07 -13.21
N GLU A 44 -30.89 16.71 -13.56
CA GLU A 44 -31.95 17.67 -13.80
C GLU A 44 -32.52 18.29 -12.53
N LYS A 45 -32.38 17.61 -11.37
CA LYS A 45 -32.84 18.14 -10.07
C LYS A 45 -31.78 18.93 -9.30
N ALA A 46 -30.52 18.87 -9.72
CA ALA A 46 -29.42 19.54 -9.04
C ALA A 46 -29.20 20.99 -9.51
N PHE A 47 -30.01 21.49 -10.47
CA PHE A 47 -29.68 22.73 -11.13
C PHE A 47 -30.86 23.70 -11.13
N VAL A 48 -30.85 24.66 -10.20
CA VAL A 48 -31.49 25.97 -10.34
C VAL A 48 -30.42 27.03 -10.07
N PRO A 49 -29.85 27.66 -11.09
CA PRO A 49 -28.82 28.67 -10.89
C PRO A 49 -29.45 30.04 -10.61
N ASP A 50 -29.10 30.67 -9.49
CA ASP A 50 -29.43 32.05 -9.19
C ASP A 50 -28.41 33.07 -9.69
N ASP A 51 -27.18 32.62 -10.09
CA ASP A 51 -26.22 33.48 -10.80
C ASP A 51 -25.20 32.67 -11.64
N GLU A 52 -24.67 33.34 -12.69
CA GLU A 52 -23.68 32.76 -13.63
C GLU A 52 -22.35 32.35 -13.01
N LYS A 53 -21.97 32.93 -11.88
CA LYS A 53 -20.72 32.66 -11.19
C LYS A 53 -20.69 31.29 -10.48
N HIS A 54 -21.83 30.88 -9.95
CA HIS A 54 -21.96 29.56 -9.29
C HIS A 54 -21.96 28.43 -10.32
N VAL A 55 -22.52 28.67 -11.49
CA VAL A 55 -22.53 27.71 -12.60
C VAL A 55 -21.10 27.40 -13.08
N VAL A 56 -20.30 28.43 -13.30
CA VAL A 56 -18.91 28.28 -13.77
C VAL A 56 -18.05 27.56 -12.73
N ASN A 57 -18.21 27.87 -11.45
CA ASN A 57 -17.48 27.20 -10.38
C ASN A 57 -17.91 25.74 -10.20
N PHE A 58 -19.19 25.43 -10.37
CA PHE A 58 -19.70 24.04 -10.29
C PHE A 58 -19.23 23.19 -11.47
N ILE A 59 -19.29 23.73 -12.69
CA ILE A 59 -18.78 23.06 -13.89
C ILE A 59 -17.27 22.82 -13.75
N PHE A 60 -16.50 23.82 -13.33
CA PHE A 60 -15.06 23.68 -13.11
C PHE A 60 -14.74 22.65 -12.02
N PHE A 61 -15.51 22.62 -10.94
CA PHE A 61 -15.34 21.64 -9.85
C PHE A 61 -15.65 20.21 -10.30
N VAL A 62 -16.74 20.02 -11.03
CA VAL A 62 -17.12 18.71 -11.60
C VAL A 62 -16.09 18.25 -12.65
N GLU A 63 -15.62 19.14 -13.51
CA GLU A 63 -14.61 18.84 -14.53
C GLU A 63 -13.26 18.46 -13.91
N VAL A 64 -12.79 19.21 -12.90
CA VAL A 64 -11.52 18.90 -12.23
C VAL A 64 -11.58 17.58 -11.47
N PHE A 65 -12.67 17.29 -10.77
CA PHE A 65 -12.85 16.01 -10.07
C PHE A 65 -12.97 14.84 -11.05
N TYR A 66 -13.72 15.03 -12.11
CA TYR A 66 -13.96 13.97 -13.10
C TYR A 66 -12.75 13.69 -13.98
N LEU A 67 -12.02 14.73 -14.40
CA LEU A 67 -10.74 14.55 -15.09
C LEU A 67 -9.69 13.88 -14.20
N LYS A 68 -9.67 14.21 -12.92
CA LYS A 68 -8.79 13.56 -11.95
C LYS A 68 -9.10 12.06 -11.83
N ASP A 69 -10.38 11.70 -11.75
CA ASP A 69 -10.78 10.29 -11.67
C ASP A 69 -10.50 9.53 -12.98
N ILE A 70 -10.73 10.15 -14.16
CA ILE A 70 -10.40 9.55 -15.47
C ILE A 70 -8.88 9.42 -15.66
N ILE A 71 -8.10 10.42 -15.28
CA ILE A 71 -6.64 10.37 -15.38
C ILE A 71 -6.08 9.30 -14.44
N VAL A 72 -6.63 9.22 -13.22
CA VAL A 72 -6.27 8.16 -12.26
C VAL A 72 -6.68 6.79 -12.78
N GLU A 73 -7.93 6.62 -13.28
CA GLU A 73 -8.38 5.34 -13.85
C GLU A 73 -7.56 4.92 -15.07
N LYS A 74 -7.28 5.84 -16.02
CA LYS A 74 -6.42 5.52 -17.18
C LYS A 74 -4.98 5.27 -16.79
N GLY A 75 -4.46 6.00 -15.81
CA GLY A 75 -3.13 5.73 -15.24
C GLY A 75 -3.05 4.33 -14.64
N VAL A 76 -4.03 3.96 -13.82
CA VAL A 76 -4.12 2.62 -13.19
C VAL A 76 -4.32 1.50 -14.21
N LEU A 77 -5.09 1.73 -15.27
CA LEU A 77 -5.30 0.75 -16.35
C LEU A 77 -4.03 0.42 -17.13
N ASN A 78 -3.04 1.30 -17.14
CA ASN A 78 -1.75 1.09 -17.81
C ASN A 78 -0.65 0.61 -16.87
N MET A 79 -0.92 0.49 -15.56
CA MET A 79 0.05 -0.02 -14.58
C MET A 79 0.11 -1.54 -14.63
N THR A 80 1.33 -2.06 -14.52
CA THR A 80 1.55 -3.48 -14.23
C THR A 80 1.02 -3.83 -12.84
N GLU A 81 0.77 -5.11 -12.57
CA GLU A 81 0.30 -5.52 -11.23
C GLU A 81 1.33 -5.20 -10.15
N LYS A 82 2.62 -5.25 -10.49
CA LYS A 82 3.70 -4.83 -9.61
C LYS A 82 3.66 -3.34 -9.29
N GLU A 83 3.49 -2.49 -10.30
CA GLU A 83 3.35 -1.04 -10.08
C GLU A 83 2.12 -0.71 -9.22
N LYS A 84 1.01 -1.43 -9.41
CA LYS A 84 -0.17 -1.31 -8.53
C LYS A 84 0.14 -1.75 -7.10
N MET A 85 0.86 -2.85 -6.92
CA MET A 85 1.33 -3.33 -5.61
C MET A 85 2.16 -2.27 -4.90
N GLU A 86 3.18 -1.73 -5.58
CA GLU A 86 4.09 -0.69 -5.06
C GLU A 86 3.35 0.62 -4.73
N ALA A 87 2.32 0.96 -5.51
CA ALA A 87 1.45 2.13 -5.27
C ALA A 87 0.39 1.89 -4.18
N GLY A 88 0.31 0.69 -3.58
CA GLY A 88 -0.70 0.34 -2.57
C GLY A 88 -2.12 0.32 -3.14
N LEU A 89 -2.30 0.01 -4.40
CA LEU A 89 -3.58 -0.19 -5.08
C LEU A 89 -4.02 -1.67 -4.98
N TRP A 90 -5.24 -1.98 -5.43
CA TRP A 90 -5.66 -3.36 -5.62
C TRP A 90 -4.96 -3.95 -6.85
N TYR A 91 -4.31 -5.09 -6.70
CA TYR A 91 -3.56 -5.79 -7.74
C TYR A 91 -3.87 -7.28 -7.74
N ASP A 92 -3.60 -7.97 -8.85
CA ASP A 92 -3.74 -9.41 -8.97
C ASP A 92 -2.42 -10.11 -8.58
N ALA A 93 -2.32 -10.50 -7.32
CA ALA A 93 -1.14 -11.18 -6.80
C ALA A 93 -0.99 -12.63 -7.30
N ASN A 94 -2.10 -13.26 -7.70
CA ASN A 94 -2.14 -14.72 -7.89
C ASN A 94 -2.01 -15.17 -9.34
N ASN A 95 -2.29 -14.29 -10.31
CA ASN A 95 -2.23 -14.62 -11.73
C ASN A 95 -1.14 -13.84 -12.50
N ASP A 96 -0.53 -12.82 -11.88
CA ASP A 96 0.59 -12.09 -12.48
C ASP A 96 1.88 -12.91 -12.38
N GLN A 97 2.45 -13.26 -13.55
CA GLN A 97 3.61 -14.17 -13.63
C GLN A 97 4.87 -13.55 -13.02
N GLU A 98 5.09 -12.23 -13.17
CA GLU A 98 6.26 -11.56 -12.58
C GLU A 98 6.23 -11.65 -11.05
N LEU A 99 5.06 -11.39 -10.44
CA LEU A 99 4.90 -11.47 -8.99
C LEU A 99 5.00 -12.91 -8.46
N ILE A 100 4.48 -13.89 -9.21
CA ILE A 100 4.61 -15.30 -8.88
C ILE A 100 6.08 -15.72 -8.88
N ASP A 101 6.81 -15.39 -9.94
CA ASP A 101 8.22 -15.78 -10.09
C ASP A 101 9.08 -15.14 -9.00
N GLN A 102 8.85 -13.87 -8.67
CA GLN A 102 9.57 -13.20 -7.58
C GLN A 102 9.34 -13.86 -6.21
N ARG A 103 8.09 -14.26 -5.91
CA ARG A 103 7.78 -14.99 -4.67
C ARG A 103 8.45 -16.36 -4.63
N LEU A 104 8.40 -17.11 -5.73
CA LEU A 104 9.05 -18.43 -5.81
C LEU A 104 10.56 -18.32 -5.57
N VAL A 105 11.23 -17.35 -6.19
CA VAL A 105 12.67 -17.11 -5.96
C VAL A 105 12.95 -16.83 -4.46
N CYS A 106 12.14 -16.02 -3.80
CA CYS A 106 12.31 -15.73 -2.38
C CYS A 106 12.03 -16.96 -1.51
N GLN A 107 10.99 -17.75 -1.83
CA GLN A 107 10.64 -18.96 -1.10
C GLN A 107 11.73 -20.02 -1.22
N ASP A 108 12.34 -20.20 -2.41
CA ASP A 108 13.48 -21.11 -2.61
C ASP A 108 14.69 -20.68 -1.78
N LEU A 109 15.01 -19.38 -1.73
CA LEU A 109 16.07 -18.83 -0.88
C LEU A 109 15.77 -19.03 0.61
N CYS A 110 14.52 -18.82 1.05
CA CYS A 110 14.11 -19.10 2.42
C CYS A 110 14.22 -20.60 2.75
N PHE A 111 13.83 -21.47 1.82
CA PHE A 111 14.00 -22.92 1.98
C PHE A 111 15.49 -23.27 2.14
N GLU A 112 16.36 -22.77 1.27
CA GLU A 112 17.82 -23.00 1.36
C GLU A 112 18.36 -22.51 2.71
N LEU A 113 18.04 -21.28 3.14
CA LEU A 113 18.44 -20.71 4.42
C LEU A 113 18.06 -21.62 5.60
N ASN A 114 16.83 -22.15 5.55
CA ASN A 114 16.26 -22.95 6.64
C ASN A 114 16.86 -24.37 6.72
N GLN A 115 17.52 -24.86 5.67
CA GLN A 115 18.26 -26.13 5.66
C GLN A 115 19.72 -25.99 6.07
N LEU A 116 20.23 -24.76 6.15
CA LEU A 116 21.62 -24.53 6.55
C LEU A 116 21.81 -24.70 8.07
N LYS A 117 22.97 -25.24 8.46
CA LYS A 117 23.37 -25.29 9.88
C LYS A 117 23.41 -23.86 10.44
N PRO A 118 22.96 -23.63 11.70
CA PRO A 118 23.02 -22.31 12.33
C PRO A 118 24.39 -21.66 12.34
N SER A 119 25.46 -22.44 12.45
CA SER A 119 26.87 -22.00 12.41
C SER A 119 27.46 -21.96 10.99
N GLY A 120 26.66 -22.15 9.95
CA GLY A 120 27.14 -22.25 8.58
C GLY A 120 27.51 -20.88 8.00
N GLU A 121 28.67 -20.77 7.37
CA GLU A 121 29.19 -19.53 6.77
C GLU A 121 28.29 -19.00 5.64
N LYS A 122 27.63 -19.89 4.89
CA LYS A 122 26.74 -19.50 3.77
C LYS A 122 25.45 -18.77 4.18
N ARG A 123 25.10 -18.78 5.46
CA ARG A 123 23.83 -18.16 5.90
C ARG A 123 23.74 -16.69 5.55
N ASN A 124 24.81 -15.94 5.78
CA ASN A 124 24.84 -14.50 5.52
C ASN A 124 24.68 -14.19 4.02
N GLU A 125 25.29 -15.00 3.15
CA GLU A 125 25.14 -14.89 1.70
C GLU A 125 23.68 -15.10 1.25
N ILE A 126 22.98 -16.09 1.83
CA ILE A 126 21.56 -16.33 1.49
C ILE A 126 20.68 -15.22 2.06
N ILE A 127 20.91 -14.75 3.28
CA ILE A 127 20.20 -13.61 3.86
C ILE A 127 20.38 -12.35 2.98
N GLU A 128 21.60 -12.09 2.51
CA GLU A 128 21.89 -10.99 1.60
C GLU A 128 21.14 -11.13 0.27
N LYS A 129 21.04 -12.35 -0.28
CA LYS A 129 20.23 -12.61 -1.48
C LYS A 129 18.73 -12.37 -1.25
N ILE A 130 18.20 -12.75 -0.10
CA ILE A 130 16.80 -12.53 0.28
C ILE A 130 16.53 -11.02 0.40
N LEU A 131 17.29 -10.30 1.21
CA LEU A 131 17.05 -8.90 1.54
C LEU A 131 17.55 -7.92 0.46
N GLY A 132 18.55 -8.33 -0.34
CA GLY A 132 19.27 -7.48 -1.28
C GLY A 132 20.45 -6.71 -0.67
N TYR A 133 20.70 -6.87 0.62
CA TYR A 133 21.81 -6.32 1.39
C TYR A 133 21.95 -7.11 2.69
N PHE A 134 23.06 -6.94 3.41
CA PHE A 134 23.23 -7.53 4.74
C PHE A 134 23.24 -6.41 5.81
N PRO A 135 22.23 -6.38 6.72
CA PRO A 135 22.16 -5.38 7.78
C PRO A 135 23.31 -5.52 8.79
N GLU A 136 23.81 -4.39 9.30
CA GLU A 136 24.89 -4.37 10.30
C GLU A 136 24.45 -5.07 11.60
N ASN A 137 25.25 -6.05 12.05
CA ASN A 137 25.02 -6.85 13.26
C ASN A 137 23.64 -7.54 13.30
N LEU A 138 23.12 -7.97 12.15
CA LEU A 138 21.87 -8.74 12.10
C LEU A 138 22.07 -10.13 12.69
N VAL A 139 21.16 -10.53 13.58
CA VAL A 139 20.97 -11.94 13.98
C VAL A 139 19.59 -12.38 13.48
N LEU A 140 19.56 -13.32 12.53
CA LEU A 140 18.32 -13.89 11.99
C LEU A 140 18.38 -15.41 12.14
N LEU A 141 17.47 -15.95 12.95
CA LEU A 141 17.40 -17.38 13.24
C LEU A 141 16.40 -18.08 12.29
N SER A 142 16.70 -19.34 11.97
CA SER A 142 15.81 -20.20 11.19
C SER A 142 14.87 -21.01 12.09
N PRO A 143 13.65 -21.39 11.59
CA PRO A 143 13.14 -21.03 10.28
C PRO A 143 12.71 -19.55 10.18
N PHE A 144 12.90 -19.00 8.97
CA PHE A 144 12.48 -17.68 8.55
C PHE A 144 11.75 -17.77 7.21
N THR A 145 10.72 -16.97 7.00
CA THR A 145 9.96 -16.96 5.76
C THR A 145 9.62 -15.53 5.36
N ALA A 146 9.69 -15.24 4.07
CA ALA A 146 9.27 -13.98 3.47
C ALA A 146 8.61 -14.25 2.11
N ASP A 147 7.80 -13.31 1.60
CA ASP A 147 7.19 -13.44 0.29
C ASP A 147 8.14 -12.96 -0.83
N TYR A 148 8.67 -11.77 -0.72
CA TYR A 148 9.57 -11.16 -1.71
C TYR A 148 10.98 -10.92 -1.17
N GLY A 149 11.12 -10.69 0.13
CA GLY A 149 12.38 -10.41 0.82
C GLY A 149 12.92 -9.01 0.56
N LYS A 150 12.87 -8.54 -0.68
CA LYS A 150 13.41 -7.25 -1.12
C LYS A 150 12.67 -6.04 -0.54
N ASN A 151 11.44 -6.21 -0.09
CA ASN A 151 10.64 -5.18 0.53
C ASN A 151 10.88 -5.07 2.04
N ILE A 152 11.76 -5.92 2.61
CA ILE A 152 12.13 -5.90 4.02
C ILE A 152 13.35 -5.01 4.20
N LYS A 153 13.24 -4.02 5.09
CA LYS A 153 14.33 -3.13 5.48
C LYS A 153 14.56 -3.24 6.98
N LEU A 154 15.71 -3.79 7.35
CA LEU A 154 16.13 -3.94 8.73
C LEU A 154 17.24 -2.94 9.03
N GLY A 155 17.12 -2.23 10.14
CA GLY A 155 18.18 -1.39 10.67
C GLY A 155 19.36 -2.21 11.24
N LYS A 156 20.24 -1.54 11.96
CA LYS A 156 21.40 -2.20 12.63
C LYS A 156 21.00 -2.80 13.98
N ASN A 157 21.76 -3.82 14.40
CA ASN A 157 21.58 -4.52 15.67
C ASN A 157 20.17 -5.11 15.85
N VAL A 158 19.58 -5.62 14.76
CA VAL A 158 18.26 -6.27 14.79
C VAL A 158 18.44 -7.75 15.11
N PHE A 159 17.59 -8.25 16.01
CA PHE A 159 17.49 -9.67 16.33
C PHE A 159 16.14 -10.21 15.91
N VAL A 160 16.11 -11.18 14.99
CA VAL A 160 14.94 -11.90 14.53
C VAL A 160 15.02 -13.35 15.01
N ASN A 161 14.16 -13.74 15.95
CA ASN A 161 14.09 -15.09 16.51
C ASN A 161 13.52 -16.09 15.48
N ILE A 162 13.38 -17.35 15.86
CA ILE A 162 12.89 -18.44 15.00
C ILE A 162 11.42 -18.26 14.60
N ASN A 163 11.08 -18.87 13.47
CA ASN A 163 9.71 -19.04 12.99
C ASN A 163 8.97 -17.71 12.73
N ASN A 164 9.68 -16.69 12.28
CA ASN A 164 9.08 -15.42 11.91
C ASN A 164 8.68 -15.40 10.44
N TYR A 165 7.54 -14.76 10.14
CA TYR A 165 7.03 -14.57 8.79
C TYR A 165 6.87 -13.09 8.46
N PHE A 166 7.49 -12.67 7.36
CA PHE A 166 7.40 -11.33 6.81
C PHE A 166 6.66 -11.41 5.45
N MET A 167 5.34 -11.15 5.48
CA MET A 167 4.51 -11.06 4.28
C MET A 167 4.69 -9.68 3.67
N ASP A 168 5.76 -9.52 2.90
CA ASP A 168 6.27 -8.23 2.44
C ASP A 168 5.79 -7.85 1.03
N GLY A 169 4.49 -7.97 0.75
CA GLY A 169 3.87 -7.40 -0.45
C GLY A 169 3.98 -5.86 -0.52
N ALA A 170 4.10 -5.18 0.62
CA ALA A 170 4.56 -3.80 0.73
C ALA A 170 5.78 -3.71 1.66
N SER A 171 6.42 -2.53 1.78
CA SER A 171 7.60 -2.38 2.63
C SER A 171 7.32 -2.73 4.10
N ILE A 172 8.25 -3.48 4.70
CA ILE A 172 8.35 -3.71 6.15
C ILE A 172 9.64 -3.06 6.61
N GLU A 173 9.53 -1.94 7.31
CA GLU A 173 10.67 -1.16 7.80
C GLU A 173 10.82 -1.38 9.31
N ILE A 174 11.91 -1.98 9.72
CA ILE A 174 12.27 -2.23 11.12
C ILE A 174 13.47 -1.36 11.47
N GLY A 175 13.36 -0.54 12.50
CA GLY A 175 14.42 0.35 12.95
C GLY A 175 15.60 -0.35 13.62
N ASP A 176 16.49 0.45 14.18
CA ASP A 176 17.69 -0.03 14.88
C ASP A 176 17.37 -0.63 16.26
N HIS A 177 18.18 -1.59 16.71
CA HIS A 177 18.08 -2.20 18.04
C HIS A 177 16.69 -2.80 18.33
N VAL A 178 16.07 -3.46 17.36
CA VAL A 178 14.78 -4.12 17.50
C VAL A 178 14.99 -5.60 17.79
N PHE A 179 14.30 -6.11 18.82
CA PHE A 179 14.26 -7.52 19.16
C PHE A 179 12.89 -8.10 18.81
N ILE A 180 12.87 -9.11 17.93
CA ILE A 180 11.65 -9.79 17.51
C ILE A 180 11.66 -11.20 18.09
N GLY A 181 10.70 -11.48 18.96
CA GLY A 181 10.49 -12.80 19.58
C GLY A 181 10.09 -13.87 18.55
N PRO A 182 10.00 -15.13 18.98
CA PRO A 182 9.67 -16.22 18.06
C PRO A 182 8.22 -16.15 17.58
N SER A 183 7.99 -16.66 16.37
CA SER A 183 6.66 -16.83 15.76
C SER A 183 5.89 -15.53 15.60
N CYS A 184 6.55 -14.40 15.39
CA CYS A 184 5.89 -13.16 15.03
C CYS A 184 5.60 -13.12 13.53
N GLY A 185 4.51 -12.42 13.16
CA GLY A 185 4.12 -12.19 11.78
C GLY A 185 3.92 -10.70 11.49
N PHE A 186 4.49 -10.25 10.36
CA PHE A 186 4.30 -8.91 9.82
C PHE A 186 3.55 -9.04 8.50
N TYR A 187 2.27 -8.68 8.50
CA TYR A 187 1.36 -8.95 7.39
C TYR A 187 1.00 -7.64 6.70
N THR A 188 1.54 -7.41 5.50
CA THR A 188 1.23 -6.20 4.74
C THR A 188 -0.02 -6.33 3.87
N ALA A 189 -0.43 -7.57 3.55
CA ALA A 189 -1.48 -7.84 2.58
C ALA A 189 -2.89 -7.90 3.20
N ASN A 190 -3.84 -7.39 2.41
CA ASN A 190 -5.28 -7.48 2.63
C ASN A 190 -5.99 -7.96 1.38
N HIS A 191 -7.13 -8.62 1.55
CA HIS A 191 -8.05 -8.98 0.48
C HIS A 191 -9.36 -8.20 0.57
N PRO A 192 -10.12 -8.03 -0.54
CA PRO A 192 -11.44 -7.43 -0.50
C PRO A 192 -12.38 -8.19 0.45
N LEU A 193 -13.13 -7.46 1.28
CA LEU A 193 -14.17 -8.07 2.12
C LEU A 193 -15.29 -8.69 1.27
N ASN A 194 -15.61 -8.07 0.14
CA ASN A 194 -16.54 -8.64 -0.83
C ASN A 194 -15.94 -9.89 -1.47
N TYR A 195 -16.59 -11.04 -1.30
CA TYR A 195 -16.10 -12.33 -1.77
C TYR A 195 -15.99 -12.42 -3.31
N THR A 196 -16.86 -11.76 -4.06
CA THR A 196 -16.81 -11.76 -5.53
C THR A 196 -15.53 -11.11 -6.03
N ARG A 197 -15.12 -10.01 -5.41
CA ARG A 197 -13.84 -9.34 -5.72
C ARG A 197 -12.64 -10.14 -5.22
N ARG A 198 -12.74 -10.72 -4.02
CA ARG A 198 -11.69 -11.55 -3.44
C ARG A 198 -11.42 -12.79 -4.30
N ASN A 199 -12.47 -13.41 -4.85
CA ASN A 199 -12.34 -14.59 -5.70
C ASN A 199 -11.69 -14.29 -7.07
N GLN A 200 -11.51 -13.01 -7.42
CA GLN A 200 -10.72 -12.58 -8.57
C GLN A 200 -9.20 -12.57 -8.28
N GLY A 201 -8.78 -12.96 -7.08
CA GLY A 201 -7.37 -12.97 -6.68
C GLY A 201 -6.83 -11.62 -6.22
N LEU A 202 -7.68 -10.59 -6.10
CA LEU A 202 -7.24 -9.25 -5.73
C LEU A 202 -6.66 -9.18 -4.31
N GLU A 203 -5.55 -8.48 -4.22
CA GLU A 203 -4.83 -8.16 -3.00
C GLU A 203 -4.47 -6.67 -2.95
N LYS A 204 -4.28 -6.15 -1.75
CA LYS A 204 -3.76 -4.80 -1.52
C LYS A 204 -2.78 -4.84 -0.37
N ALA A 205 -1.54 -4.42 -0.60
CA ALA A 205 -0.52 -4.36 0.41
C ALA A 205 -0.34 -2.95 0.97
N LEU A 206 -0.16 -2.83 2.29
CA LEU A 206 0.07 -1.58 3.00
C LEU A 206 1.33 -1.69 3.87
N PRO A 207 2.22 -0.68 3.87
CA PRO A 207 3.51 -0.76 4.54
C PRO A 207 3.38 -0.86 6.05
N ILE A 208 4.32 -1.58 6.68
CA ILE A 208 4.49 -1.65 8.14
C ILE A 208 5.77 -0.91 8.51
N LYS A 209 5.71 -0.08 9.57
CA LYS A 209 6.87 0.63 10.10
C LYS A 209 7.00 0.39 11.60
N VAL A 210 8.21 0.06 12.02
CA VAL A 210 8.59 -0.13 13.43
C VAL A 210 9.76 0.78 13.75
N GLY A 211 9.60 1.64 14.74
CA GLY A 211 10.65 2.52 15.23
C GLY A 211 11.78 1.78 15.94
N ASN A 212 12.85 2.52 16.28
CA ASN A 212 14.02 1.97 16.96
C ASN A 212 13.68 1.48 18.38
N ASN A 213 14.55 0.59 18.93
CA ASN A 213 14.50 0.14 20.32
C ASN A 213 13.18 -0.55 20.71
N CYS A 214 12.52 -1.25 19.79
CA CYS A 214 11.30 -1.98 20.07
C CYS A 214 11.59 -3.44 20.44
N TRP A 215 10.75 -4.00 21.30
CA TRP A 215 10.80 -5.41 21.66
C TRP A 215 9.43 -6.08 21.46
N PHE A 216 9.42 -7.10 20.61
CA PHE A 216 8.27 -7.96 20.37
C PHE A 216 8.41 -9.24 21.17
N GLY A 217 7.43 -9.53 22.01
CA GLY A 217 7.25 -10.85 22.62
C GLY A 217 6.93 -11.92 21.57
N ALA A 218 6.74 -13.16 22.00
CA ALA A 218 6.42 -14.25 21.07
C ALA A 218 4.99 -14.13 20.49
N ASN A 219 4.77 -14.66 19.27
CA ASN A 219 3.46 -14.76 18.61
C ASN A 219 2.75 -13.41 18.44
N VAL A 220 3.46 -12.33 18.21
CA VAL A 220 2.87 -11.04 17.88
C VAL A 220 2.51 -10.99 16.40
N SER A 221 1.32 -10.47 16.10
CA SER A 221 0.87 -10.21 14.72
C SER A 221 0.74 -8.71 14.49
N VAL A 222 1.40 -8.20 13.47
CA VAL A 222 1.29 -6.79 13.04
C VAL A 222 0.53 -6.74 11.72
N MET A 223 -0.58 -5.97 11.71
CA MET A 223 -1.51 -5.90 10.58
C MET A 223 -1.10 -4.83 9.55
N PRO A 224 -1.64 -4.90 8.32
CA PRO A 224 -1.30 -3.99 7.24
C PRO A 224 -1.46 -2.52 7.58
N GLY A 225 -0.49 -1.70 7.18
CA GLY A 225 -0.53 -0.24 7.34
C GLY A 225 -0.17 0.27 8.74
N VAL A 226 0.25 -0.60 9.66
CA VAL A 226 0.54 -0.22 11.05
C VAL A 226 1.92 0.44 11.16
N THR A 227 1.96 1.54 11.90
CA THR A 227 3.20 2.18 12.39
C THR A 227 3.29 2.03 13.91
N ILE A 228 4.41 1.49 14.40
CA ILE A 228 4.75 1.37 15.83
C ILE A 228 5.88 2.34 16.12
N GLY A 229 5.66 3.27 17.07
CA GLY A 229 6.66 4.24 17.51
C GLY A 229 7.88 3.59 18.16
N ALA A 230 8.96 4.36 18.31
CA ALA A 230 10.20 3.88 18.94
C ALA A 230 10.00 3.53 20.44
N GLY A 231 10.87 2.67 20.99
CA GLY A 231 10.88 2.34 22.42
C GLY A 231 9.67 1.53 22.90
N CYS A 232 8.91 0.90 22.00
CA CYS A 232 7.74 0.12 22.36
C CYS A 232 8.10 -1.31 22.80
N VAL A 233 7.33 -1.83 23.75
CA VAL A 233 7.31 -3.24 24.12
C VAL A 233 5.95 -3.83 23.75
N ILE A 234 5.94 -4.83 22.88
CA ILE A 234 4.76 -5.51 22.40
C ILE A 234 4.67 -6.88 23.09
N ALA A 235 3.70 -7.06 23.97
CA ALA A 235 3.51 -8.28 24.74
C ALA A 235 3.21 -9.48 23.85
N ALA A 236 3.61 -10.65 24.29
CA ALA A 236 3.38 -11.91 23.57
C ALA A 236 1.88 -12.12 23.27
N GLY A 237 1.59 -12.63 22.07
CA GLY A 237 0.24 -12.90 21.59
C GLY A 237 -0.57 -11.66 21.19
N ALA A 238 0.01 -10.47 21.17
CA ALA A 238 -0.70 -9.26 20.77
C ALA A 238 -0.99 -9.24 19.27
N VAL A 239 -2.17 -8.71 18.88
CA VAL A 239 -2.53 -8.44 17.49
C VAL A 239 -2.66 -6.92 17.28
N VAL A 240 -1.64 -6.33 16.67
CA VAL A 240 -1.53 -4.89 16.48
C VAL A 240 -2.25 -4.47 15.21
N THR A 241 -3.40 -3.83 15.35
CA THR A 241 -4.30 -3.46 14.25
C THR A 241 -4.37 -1.96 13.96
N LYS A 242 -3.65 -1.13 14.74
CA LYS A 242 -3.63 0.33 14.66
C LYS A 242 -2.23 0.85 14.99
N ASN A 243 -1.96 2.08 14.59
CA ASN A 243 -0.73 2.77 14.95
C ASN A 243 -0.60 2.89 16.48
N MET A 244 0.64 2.70 16.96
CA MET A 244 0.98 2.76 18.38
C MET A 244 1.96 3.91 18.62
N PRO A 245 1.73 4.75 19.65
CA PRO A 245 2.66 5.82 20.00
C PRO A 245 3.96 5.26 20.55
N GLU A 246 5.00 6.06 20.52
CA GLU A 246 6.31 5.73 21.09
C GLU A 246 6.26 5.43 22.59
N ASN A 247 7.28 4.73 23.10
CA ASN A 247 7.48 4.42 24.50
C ASN A 247 6.26 3.78 25.18
N SER A 248 5.62 2.82 24.49
CA SER A 248 4.39 2.20 24.96
C SER A 248 4.56 0.72 25.25
N LEU A 249 3.97 0.26 26.37
CA LEU A 249 3.66 -1.15 26.57
C LEU A 249 2.33 -1.46 25.89
N ILE A 250 2.35 -2.40 24.96
CA ILE A 250 1.24 -2.72 24.06
C ILE A 250 0.87 -4.19 24.28
N ALA A 251 -0.41 -4.49 24.50
CA ALA A 251 -0.88 -5.87 24.72
C ALA A 251 -2.31 -6.11 24.26
N GLY A 252 -2.66 -7.37 24.02
CA GLY A 252 -4.02 -7.86 23.81
C GLY A 252 -4.43 -8.06 22.35
N VAL A 253 -5.68 -8.51 22.17
CA VAL A 253 -6.32 -8.78 20.86
C VAL A 253 -7.71 -8.13 20.87
N PRO A 254 -7.94 -7.04 20.10
CA PRO A 254 -6.93 -6.22 19.46
C PRO A 254 -6.02 -5.52 20.47
N ALA A 255 -4.76 -5.27 20.07
CA ALA A 255 -3.76 -4.67 20.94
C ALA A 255 -4.10 -3.20 21.29
N LYS A 256 -3.81 -2.85 22.54
CA LYS A 256 -4.01 -1.51 23.11
C LYS A 256 -2.77 -1.09 23.89
N VAL A 257 -2.56 0.22 24.01
CA VAL A 257 -1.57 0.78 24.94
C VAL A 257 -2.04 0.50 26.37
N ILE A 258 -1.21 -0.16 27.16
CA ILE A 258 -1.45 -0.48 28.57
C ILE A 258 -0.91 0.61 29.46
N LYS A 259 0.30 1.09 29.14
CA LYS A 259 0.95 2.22 29.83
C LYS A 259 2.08 2.80 28.99
N THR A 260 2.51 4.00 29.32
CA THR A 260 3.75 4.59 28.81
C THR A 260 4.94 3.98 29.58
N ILE A 261 6.07 3.79 28.91
CA ILE A 261 7.33 3.27 29.47
C ILE A 261 8.26 4.49 29.61
N GLU A 262 8.84 4.66 30.80
CA GLU A 262 9.96 5.59 31.00
C GLU A 262 11.23 4.93 30.45
N GLN A 263 12.00 5.69 29.66
CA GLN A 263 13.25 5.23 29.02
C GLN A 263 14.47 5.76 29.80
#